data_d4587cda464f98c4a174e65e1921570f
#
_entry.id   d4587cda464f98c4a174e65e1921570f
#
_cell.length_a   1.000
_cell.length_b   1.000
_cell.length_c   1.000
_cell.angle_alpha   90.00
_cell.angle_beta   90.00
_cell.angle_gamma   90.00
#
_symmetry.space_group_name_H-M   'P 1'
#
loop_
_entity.id
_entity.type
_entity.pdbx_description
1 polymer ?
#
loop_
_entity_poly.entity_id
_entity_poly.type
_entity_poly.pdbx_seq_one_letter_code
_entity_poly.pdbx_strand_id
1 'polypeptide(L)'
;MGNRILLWGIFFAVFGTNAQILRNYDFDTSVSSRQLMLVNGVLEYGGSAMENGVFKPLIFGGLIDSSAKEASWENHKAVNVVGLEGAATVRYYFSPKFKNERLKDWMVGLCYGQNYLGSLAYTSDVFRFAFYGNSPFLGEYADFSGSEMRFIGFQTLGFSVLDKRSQSSLSLNLVGLTSYFRGSMGDRNPMKFYYTESGDSLYGICSGAIERAASPAYIKGLGMSVDFDYRFNALGEESGRVHTMQFSVSNLGFAFSNRYTSQRIDTSFAFGGYTINDIIDRNGLLAPGFAFQDSLTTVSSSSKWILLPMTLQLNNVVGLQSNQILQPTYGFRLTFIQGFIPHVYAGLNARVVKGLHFGMCASYGGFSGFKLNTSLVYHRSKFYVGIGSDNLLGLFSNRAFGQALSIRLRCDI
;
A
#
# COMPACT_ATOMS: atom_id res chain seq x y z
N MET A 1 -17.02 -5.16 -24.25
CA MET A 1 -16.10 -4.03 -23.92
C MET A 1 -16.72 -3.02 -22.95
N GLY A 2 -18.04 -2.82 -22.89
CA GLY A 2 -18.68 -1.79 -22.04
C GLY A 2 -18.60 -1.98 -20.53
N ASN A 3 -18.55 -3.22 -20.00
CA ASN A 3 -18.58 -3.46 -18.55
C ASN A 3 -17.22 -3.21 -17.82
N ARG A 4 -16.12 -3.16 -18.55
CA ARG A 4 -14.81 -2.89 -17.94
C ARG A 4 -14.61 -1.38 -17.65
N ILE A 5 -15.15 -0.50 -18.48
CA ILE A 5 -15.05 0.96 -18.29
C ILE A 5 -15.89 1.41 -17.10
N LEU A 6 -17.05 0.79 -16.86
CA LEU A 6 -17.89 1.10 -15.71
C LEU A 6 -17.26 0.68 -14.38
N LEU A 7 -16.57 -0.46 -14.33
CA LEU A 7 -15.82 -0.93 -13.17
C LEU A 7 -14.65 0.01 -12.82
N TRP A 8 -13.95 0.55 -13.83
CA TRP A 8 -12.86 1.51 -13.63
C TRP A 8 -13.38 2.90 -13.22
N GLY A 9 -14.52 3.35 -13.74
CA GLY A 9 -15.16 4.60 -13.34
C GLY A 9 -15.63 4.57 -11.88
N ILE A 10 -16.16 3.45 -11.39
CA ILE A 10 -16.53 3.23 -9.99
C ILE A 10 -15.29 3.10 -9.11
N PHE A 11 -14.22 2.49 -9.63
CA PHE A 11 -12.92 2.38 -8.96
C PHE A 11 -12.32 3.77 -8.69
N PHE A 12 -12.37 4.69 -9.65
CA PHE A 12 -11.90 6.07 -9.48
C PHE A 12 -12.79 6.95 -8.58
N ALA A 13 -14.09 6.70 -8.51
CA ALA A 13 -15.03 7.49 -7.72
C ALA A 13 -15.01 7.17 -6.21
N VAL A 14 -14.41 6.05 -5.80
CA VAL A 14 -14.40 5.58 -4.39
C VAL A 14 -13.05 5.80 -3.70
N PHE A 15 -11.98 6.16 -4.44
CA PHE A 15 -10.65 6.34 -3.85
C PHE A 15 -10.42 7.77 -3.36
N GLY A 16 -10.76 7.99 -2.13
CA GLY A 16 -10.31 9.12 -1.33
C GLY A 16 -9.10 8.71 -0.46
N THR A 17 -8.17 9.52 -0.23
CA THR A 17 -6.73 9.32 -0.08
C THR A 17 -6.12 9.89 1.23
N ASN A 18 -5.02 9.36 1.72
CA ASN A 18 -4.22 9.89 2.84
C ASN A 18 -2.77 10.11 2.39
N ALA A 19 -2.41 11.27 1.80
CA ALA A 19 -1.01 11.62 1.72
C ALA A 19 -0.45 11.83 3.11
N GLN A 20 0.73 11.35 3.29
CA GLN A 20 1.45 11.47 4.53
C GLN A 20 1.66 12.94 4.90
N ILE A 21 2.03 13.78 3.92
CA ILE A 21 2.18 15.22 4.10
C ILE A 21 0.88 15.91 4.54
N LEU A 22 -0.29 15.43 4.12
CA LEU A 22 -1.57 15.99 4.54
C LEU A 22 -1.96 15.67 5.99
N ARG A 23 -1.36 14.63 6.59
CA ARG A 23 -1.58 14.30 8.00
C ARG A 23 -0.93 15.29 8.96
N ASN A 24 0.09 16.01 8.52
CA ASN A 24 0.77 16.99 9.34
C ASN A 24 -0.07 18.24 9.60
N TYR A 25 -1.06 18.54 8.78
CA TYR A 25 -1.87 19.74 8.97
C TYR A 25 -2.87 19.58 10.11
N ASP A 26 -2.86 20.57 11.00
CA ASP A 26 -3.89 20.69 12.02
C ASP A 26 -5.16 21.24 11.40
N PHE A 27 -6.20 20.44 11.51
CA PHE A 27 -7.53 20.81 11.05
C PHE A 27 -8.31 21.53 12.15
N ASP A 28 -7.68 22.51 12.79
CA ASP A 28 -8.23 23.37 13.82
C ASP A 28 -8.62 22.70 15.14
N THR A 29 -8.05 23.23 16.20
CA THR A 29 -8.28 22.82 17.58
C THR A 29 -9.59 23.38 18.16
N SER A 30 -10.10 24.49 17.62
CA SER A 30 -11.34 25.11 18.09
C SER A 30 -12.59 24.46 17.48
N VAL A 31 -12.83 23.19 17.78
CA VAL A 31 -14.07 22.53 17.33
C VAL A 31 -15.25 23.08 18.14
N SER A 32 -15.77 24.23 17.70
CA SER A 32 -17.02 24.80 18.19
C SER A 32 -18.23 24.06 17.59
N SER A 33 -18.05 23.35 16.51
CA SER A 33 -19.07 22.59 15.80
C SER A 33 -19.51 21.36 16.60
N ARG A 34 -20.80 21.05 16.52
CA ARG A 34 -21.39 19.87 17.16
C ARG A 34 -21.20 18.60 16.34
N GLN A 35 -20.95 18.74 15.07
CA GLN A 35 -20.79 17.64 14.13
C GLN A 35 -19.57 17.89 13.23
N LEU A 36 -18.84 16.84 12.92
CA LEU A 36 -17.63 16.88 12.13
C LEU A 36 -17.61 15.69 11.18
N MET A 37 -17.38 15.94 9.89
CA MET A 37 -17.16 14.91 8.89
C MET A 37 -15.73 15.01 8.36
N LEU A 38 -15.02 13.90 8.36
CA LEU A 38 -13.67 13.75 7.81
C LEU A 38 -13.69 12.70 6.71
N VAL A 39 -13.12 13.03 5.56
CA VAL A 39 -12.89 12.09 4.46
C VAL A 39 -11.42 12.14 4.13
N ASN A 40 -10.81 10.99 4.12
CA ASN A 40 -9.40 10.86 3.74
C ASN A 40 -9.24 9.69 2.77
N GLY A 41 -8.18 9.75 1.99
CA GLY A 41 -7.82 8.64 1.21
C GLY A 41 -6.43 8.77 0.52
N VAL A 42 -5.75 7.62 0.16
CA VAL A 42 -4.44 7.51 -0.50
C VAL A 42 -4.47 6.52 -1.65
N LEU A 43 -3.82 6.86 -2.71
CA LEU A 43 -3.38 5.92 -3.73
C LEU A 43 -1.89 6.17 -3.97
N GLU A 44 -1.07 5.21 -3.60
CA GLU A 44 0.38 5.23 -3.80
C GLU A 44 0.81 3.91 -4.42
N TYR A 45 1.66 3.97 -5.42
CA TYR A 45 2.48 2.85 -5.81
C TYR A 45 3.92 3.30 -5.98
N GLY A 46 4.85 2.40 -5.74
CA GLY A 46 6.26 2.69 -5.87
C GLY A 46 7.10 1.45 -5.98
N GLY A 47 8.32 1.59 -6.45
CA GLY A 47 9.29 0.52 -6.56
C GLY A 47 10.71 0.98 -6.32
N SER A 48 11.60 0.04 -6.03
CA SER A 48 13.02 0.33 -5.78
C SER A 48 13.83 0.44 -7.06
N ALA A 49 13.38 -0.18 -8.17
CA ALA A 49 14.14 -0.27 -9.42
C ALA A 49 13.28 -0.08 -10.67
N MET A 50 12.00 -0.47 -10.64
CA MET A 50 11.13 -0.39 -11.81
C MET A 50 10.62 1.04 -12.00
N GLU A 51 10.99 1.67 -13.12
CA GLU A 51 10.55 3.01 -13.48
C GLU A 51 9.07 3.06 -13.92
N ASN A 52 8.47 4.24 -13.86
CA ASN A 52 7.10 4.49 -14.32
C ASN A 52 6.90 4.15 -15.81
N GLY A 53 7.94 4.23 -16.63
CA GLY A 53 7.92 3.82 -18.02
C GLY A 53 7.59 2.34 -18.25
N VAL A 54 7.89 1.50 -17.25
CA VAL A 54 7.50 0.08 -17.23
C VAL A 54 6.23 -0.11 -16.40
N PHE A 55 6.14 0.54 -15.25
CA PHE A 55 5.07 0.28 -14.29
C PHE A 55 3.69 0.75 -14.75
N LYS A 56 3.62 1.96 -15.35
CA LYS A 56 2.35 2.51 -15.87
C LYS A 56 1.71 1.62 -16.94
N PRO A 57 2.45 1.18 -18.00
CA PRO A 57 1.87 0.25 -18.97
C PRO A 57 1.42 -1.08 -18.39
N LEU A 58 2.09 -1.60 -17.35
CA LEU A 58 1.66 -2.83 -16.67
C LEU A 58 0.32 -2.67 -15.97
N ILE A 59 0.07 -1.52 -15.34
CA ILE A 59 -1.17 -1.26 -14.59
C ILE A 59 -2.31 -0.79 -15.50
N PHE A 60 -2.02 0.16 -16.38
CA PHE A 60 -3.04 0.88 -17.16
C PHE A 60 -3.16 0.38 -18.60
N GLY A 61 -2.31 -0.54 -19.01
CA GLY A 61 -2.16 -0.97 -20.38
C GLY A 61 -1.27 -0.03 -21.20
N GLY A 62 -0.68 -0.55 -22.27
CA GLY A 62 0.19 0.20 -23.15
C GLY A 62 1.42 -0.60 -23.58
N LEU A 63 2.26 0.03 -24.40
CA LEU A 63 3.53 -0.54 -24.84
C LEU A 63 4.63 -0.21 -23.82
N ILE A 64 5.41 -1.23 -23.46
CA ILE A 64 6.63 -1.05 -22.67
C ILE A 64 7.80 -0.93 -23.65
N ASP A 65 8.35 0.26 -23.72
CA ASP A 65 9.47 0.56 -24.60
C ASP A 65 10.76 -0.14 -24.14
N SER A 66 11.62 -0.52 -25.08
CA SER A 66 12.92 -1.16 -24.79
C SER A 66 13.81 -0.28 -23.93
N SER A 67 13.86 1.03 -24.21
CA SER A 67 14.63 1.99 -23.42
C SER A 67 14.15 2.08 -21.96
N ALA A 68 12.83 1.95 -21.69
CA ALA A 68 12.29 1.92 -20.34
C ALA A 68 12.64 0.63 -19.58
N LYS A 69 12.70 -0.52 -20.30
CA LYS A 69 13.17 -1.80 -19.74
C LYS A 69 14.64 -1.74 -19.35
N GLU A 70 15.48 -1.22 -20.23
CA GLU A 70 16.91 -1.08 -20.01
C GLU A 70 17.21 -0.13 -18.85
N ALA A 71 16.59 1.06 -18.84
CA ALA A 71 16.74 2.01 -17.73
C ALA A 71 16.28 1.43 -16.40
N SER A 72 15.18 0.67 -16.39
CA SER A 72 14.74 -0.05 -15.18
C SER A 72 15.75 -1.12 -14.78
N TRP A 73 16.29 -1.89 -15.75
CA TRP A 73 17.26 -2.93 -15.48
C TRP A 73 18.55 -2.39 -14.81
N GLU A 74 19.06 -1.26 -15.25
CA GLU A 74 20.24 -0.61 -14.66
C GLU A 74 20.07 -0.26 -13.17
N ASN A 75 18.83 -0.05 -12.72
CA ASN A 75 18.51 0.24 -11.33
C ASN A 75 18.33 -1.01 -10.45
N HIS A 76 18.28 -2.23 -11.06
CA HIS A 76 18.03 -3.46 -10.31
C HIS A 76 19.21 -3.84 -9.43
N LYS A 77 18.86 -4.31 -8.23
CA LYS A 77 19.73 -4.92 -7.23
C LYS A 77 19.37 -6.40 -7.10
N ALA A 78 20.13 -7.15 -6.31
CA ALA A 78 19.84 -8.56 -6.05
C ALA A 78 18.38 -8.78 -5.61
N VAL A 79 17.87 -7.92 -4.75
CA VAL A 79 16.45 -7.92 -4.33
C VAL A 79 15.85 -6.54 -4.56
N ASN A 80 14.70 -6.52 -5.21
CA ASN A 80 13.95 -5.32 -5.54
C ASN A 80 12.53 -5.41 -4.97
N VAL A 81 11.90 -4.26 -4.81
CA VAL A 81 10.56 -4.19 -4.23
C VAL A 81 9.66 -3.31 -5.08
N VAL A 82 8.41 -3.72 -5.18
CA VAL A 82 7.29 -2.90 -5.67
C VAL A 82 6.19 -2.96 -4.62
N GLY A 83 5.56 -1.84 -4.34
CA GLY A 83 4.45 -1.77 -3.41
C GLY A 83 3.31 -0.91 -3.91
N LEU A 84 2.13 -1.22 -3.39
CA LEU A 84 0.88 -0.52 -3.66
C LEU A 84 0.13 -0.28 -2.35
N GLU A 85 -0.35 0.93 -2.15
CA GLU A 85 -1.26 1.28 -1.06
C GLU A 85 -2.47 2.02 -1.62
N GLY A 86 -3.66 1.57 -1.26
CA GLY A 86 -4.91 2.26 -1.52
C GLY A 86 -5.78 2.24 -0.26
N ALA A 87 -6.14 3.42 0.25
CA ALA A 87 -7.00 3.50 1.43
C ALA A 87 -7.99 4.66 1.31
N ALA A 88 -9.22 4.42 1.76
CA ALA A 88 -10.25 5.43 1.87
C ALA A 88 -10.91 5.35 3.25
N THR A 89 -11.06 6.47 3.96
CA THR A 89 -11.73 6.50 5.25
C THR A 89 -12.72 7.66 5.33
N VAL A 90 -13.88 7.38 5.89
CA VAL A 90 -14.88 8.37 6.25
C VAL A 90 -15.13 8.26 7.74
N ARG A 91 -15.05 9.38 8.45
CA ARG A 91 -15.34 9.47 9.87
C ARG A 91 -16.37 10.58 10.09
N TYR A 92 -17.41 10.26 10.82
CA TYR A 92 -18.43 11.22 11.23
C TYR A 92 -18.51 11.25 12.73
N TYR A 93 -18.32 12.42 13.32
CA TYR A 93 -18.34 12.66 14.74
C TYR A 93 -19.48 13.60 15.11
N PHE A 94 -20.07 13.36 16.27
CA PHE A 94 -21.05 14.25 16.89
C PHE A 94 -20.79 14.39 18.39
N SER A 95 -21.17 15.53 18.95
CA SER A 95 -21.04 15.80 20.39
C SER A 95 -22.37 15.51 21.10
N PRO A 96 -22.48 14.40 21.83
CA PRO A 96 -23.66 14.16 22.67
C PRO A 96 -23.71 15.18 23.79
N LYS A 97 -24.91 15.45 24.27
CA LYS A 97 -25.10 16.26 25.49
C LYS A 97 -24.83 15.42 26.73
N PHE A 98 -23.59 15.29 27.12
CA PHE A 98 -23.22 14.60 28.34
C PHE A 98 -23.59 15.45 29.57
N LYS A 99 -24.20 14.82 30.60
CA LYS A 99 -24.43 15.46 31.90
C LYS A 99 -23.14 15.68 32.68
N ASN A 100 -22.10 14.85 32.42
CA ASN A 100 -20.82 14.94 33.09
C ASN A 100 -19.93 15.99 32.40
N GLU A 101 -19.51 17.01 33.12
CA GLU A 101 -18.65 18.08 32.60
C GLU A 101 -17.30 17.59 32.06
N ARG A 102 -16.76 16.48 32.55
CA ARG A 102 -15.51 15.90 32.05
C ARG A 102 -15.62 15.34 30.64
N LEU A 103 -16.83 15.00 30.22
CA LEU A 103 -17.10 14.42 28.89
C LEU A 103 -17.63 15.44 27.87
N LYS A 104 -17.84 16.70 28.26
CA LYS A 104 -18.40 17.72 27.36
C LYS A 104 -17.54 18.01 26.11
N ASP A 105 -16.21 17.79 26.22
CA ASP A 105 -15.26 18.00 25.14
C ASP A 105 -15.02 16.74 24.28
N TRP A 106 -15.76 15.67 24.55
CA TRP A 106 -15.67 14.45 23.79
C TRP A 106 -16.73 14.41 22.67
N MET A 107 -16.29 13.90 21.52
CA MET A 107 -17.15 13.52 20.41
C MET A 107 -17.15 12.01 20.27
N VAL A 108 -18.29 11.47 19.92
CA VAL A 108 -18.42 10.07 19.52
C VAL A 108 -18.69 10.01 18.03
N GLY A 109 -18.26 8.96 17.37
CA GLY A 109 -18.39 8.89 15.92
C GLY A 109 -18.43 7.47 15.39
N LEU A 110 -18.81 7.39 14.12
CA LEU A 110 -18.73 6.20 13.30
C LEU A 110 -17.61 6.39 12.28
N CYS A 111 -16.87 5.34 12.03
CA CYS A 111 -15.85 5.31 10.98
C CYS A 111 -16.08 4.13 10.04
N TYR A 112 -15.86 4.39 8.77
CA TYR A 112 -15.79 3.38 7.72
C TYR A 112 -14.48 3.53 6.98
N GLY A 113 -13.83 2.40 6.68
CA GLY A 113 -12.57 2.36 5.94
C GLY A 113 -12.55 1.25 4.91
N GLN A 114 -11.89 1.51 3.79
CA GLN A 114 -11.54 0.54 2.76
C GLN A 114 -10.04 0.60 2.58
N ASN A 115 -9.34 -0.54 2.70
CA ASN A 115 -7.89 -0.61 2.65
C ASN A 115 -7.43 -1.71 1.70
N TYR A 116 -6.43 -1.39 0.90
CA TYR A 116 -5.70 -2.31 0.04
C TYR A 116 -4.22 -2.07 0.21
N LEU A 117 -3.47 -3.11 0.45
CA LEU A 117 -2.02 -3.04 0.54
C LEU A 117 -1.41 -4.24 -0.18
N GLY A 118 -0.47 -3.96 -1.07
CA GLY A 118 0.26 -4.97 -1.82
C GLY A 118 1.75 -4.72 -1.78
N SER A 119 2.54 -5.79 -1.78
CA SER A 119 3.98 -5.73 -1.97
C SER A 119 4.47 -6.94 -2.77
N LEU A 120 5.48 -6.71 -3.59
CA LEU A 120 6.22 -7.71 -4.34
C LEU A 120 7.70 -7.46 -4.09
N ALA A 121 8.35 -8.36 -3.37
CA ALA A 121 9.82 -8.45 -3.33
C ALA A 121 10.24 -9.48 -4.38
N TYR A 122 11.23 -9.16 -5.21
CA TYR A 122 11.64 -10.03 -6.31
C TYR A 122 13.14 -9.90 -6.60
N THR A 123 13.74 -10.99 -7.11
CA THR A 123 15.12 -10.99 -7.56
C THR A 123 15.26 -10.32 -8.93
N SER A 124 16.46 -9.84 -9.26
CA SER A 124 16.75 -9.31 -10.60
C SER A 124 16.41 -10.29 -11.71
N ASP A 125 16.57 -11.59 -11.46
CA ASP A 125 16.30 -12.62 -12.44
C ASP A 125 14.82 -12.78 -12.77
N VAL A 126 13.93 -12.50 -11.82
CA VAL A 126 12.48 -12.44 -12.08
C VAL A 126 12.18 -11.34 -13.11
N PHE A 127 12.80 -10.17 -12.98
CA PHE A 127 12.63 -9.09 -13.96
C PHE A 127 13.20 -9.46 -15.32
N ARG A 128 14.44 -10.00 -15.36
CA ARG A 128 15.07 -10.44 -16.63
C ARG A 128 14.19 -11.47 -17.33
N PHE A 129 13.71 -12.45 -16.59
CA PHE A 129 12.85 -13.50 -17.15
C PHE A 129 11.53 -12.93 -17.68
N ALA A 130 10.87 -12.04 -16.93
CA ALA A 130 9.58 -11.46 -17.30
C ALA A 130 9.66 -10.58 -18.56
N PHE A 131 10.78 -9.86 -18.78
CA PHE A 131 10.89 -8.87 -19.85
C PHE A 131 11.81 -9.27 -21.01
N TYR A 132 12.72 -10.22 -20.80
CA TYR A 132 13.68 -10.68 -21.81
C TYR A 132 13.56 -12.20 -22.09
N GLY A 133 12.69 -12.90 -21.35
CA GLY A 133 12.49 -14.35 -21.50
C GLY A 133 13.68 -15.17 -20.99
N ASN A 134 13.89 -16.34 -21.59
CA ASN A 134 14.96 -17.28 -21.23
C ASN A 134 16.32 -16.96 -21.88
N SER A 135 16.35 -16.13 -22.92
CA SER A 135 17.57 -15.82 -23.66
C SER A 135 18.76 -15.37 -22.80
N PRO A 136 18.58 -14.52 -21.76
CA PRO A 136 19.69 -14.11 -20.91
C PRO A 136 20.24 -15.20 -19.98
N PHE A 137 19.61 -16.38 -19.94
CA PHE A 137 19.96 -17.46 -19.00
C PHE A 137 20.50 -18.72 -19.73
N LEU A 138 20.84 -18.63 -21.02
CA LEU A 138 21.45 -19.72 -21.75
C LEU A 138 22.84 -20.02 -21.16
N GLY A 139 23.05 -21.26 -20.67
CA GLY A 139 24.24 -21.66 -19.94
C GLY A 139 24.32 -21.19 -18.49
N GLU A 140 23.27 -20.53 -17.99
CA GLU A 140 23.24 -19.94 -16.64
C GLU A 140 22.01 -20.37 -15.83
N TYR A 141 22.06 -20.15 -14.53
CA TYR A 141 20.91 -20.31 -13.65
C TYR A 141 20.11 -19.02 -13.53
N ALA A 142 18.80 -19.13 -13.67
CA ALA A 142 17.85 -18.10 -13.23
C ALA A 142 17.42 -18.41 -11.78
N ASP A 143 17.71 -17.52 -10.85
CA ASP A 143 17.38 -17.70 -9.41
C ASP A 143 16.23 -16.80 -9.00
N PHE A 144 15.06 -17.40 -8.72
CA PHE A 144 13.85 -16.69 -8.28
C PHE A 144 13.63 -16.80 -6.76
N SER A 145 14.56 -17.48 -6.05
CA SER A 145 14.45 -17.73 -4.63
C SER A 145 14.36 -16.44 -3.82
N GLY A 146 13.46 -16.44 -2.82
CA GLY A 146 13.23 -15.28 -1.96
C GLY A 146 12.28 -14.24 -2.55
N SER A 147 11.76 -14.46 -3.76
CA SER A 147 10.69 -13.60 -4.30
C SER A 147 9.37 -13.91 -3.59
N GLU A 148 8.69 -12.87 -3.15
CA GLU A 148 7.42 -12.99 -2.43
C GLU A 148 6.48 -11.85 -2.80
N MET A 149 5.23 -12.18 -3.10
CA MET A 149 4.13 -11.25 -3.29
C MET A 149 3.13 -11.39 -2.15
N ARG A 150 2.72 -10.26 -1.59
CA ARG A 150 1.62 -10.18 -0.63
C ARG A 150 0.60 -9.16 -1.08
N PHE A 151 -0.67 -9.48 -0.90
CA PHE A 151 -1.77 -8.56 -1.12
C PHE A 151 -2.86 -8.80 -0.08
N ILE A 152 -3.31 -7.71 0.54
CA ILE A 152 -4.41 -7.74 1.49
C ILE A 152 -5.38 -6.61 1.19
N GLY A 153 -6.67 -6.93 1.16
CA GLY A 153 -7.77 -5.98 1.08
C GLY A 153 -8.74 -6.23 2.23
N PHE A 154 -9.16 -5.16 2.90
CA PHE A 154 -10.11 -5.26 4.00
C PHE A 154 -10.92 -3.98 4.17
N GLN A 155 -12.12 -4.13 4.71
CA GLN A 155 -12.99 -3.05 5.13
C GLN A 155 -13.03 -2.97 6.64
N THR A 156 -13.21 -1.75 7.15
CA THR A 156 -13.41 -1.51 8.58
C THR A 156 -14.71 -0.74 8.81
N LEU A 157 -15.45 -1.14 9.80
CA LEU A 157 -16.60 -0.40 10.33
C LEU A 157 -16.43 -0.29 11.83
N GLY A 158 -16.34 0.93 12.34
CA GLY A 158 -15.96 1.11 13.72
C GLY A 158 -16.66 2.25 14.42
N PHE A 159 -16.45 2.24 15.73
CA PHE A 159 -16.85 3.28 16.65
C PHE A 159 -15.61 4.05 17.12
N SER A 160 -15.69 5.37 17.12
CA SER A 160 -14.57 6.25 17.45
C SER A 160 -14.95 7.27 18.52
N VAL A 161 -13.98 7.60 19.37
CA VAL A 161 -14.07 8.72 20.29
C VAL A 161 -12.96 9.73 19.99
N LEU A 162 -13.28 11.01 20.07
CA LEU A 162 -12.37 12.13 19.78
C LEU A 162 -12.44 13.13 20.92
N ASP A 163 -11.31 13.45 21.53
CA ASP A 163 -11.17 14.58 22.44
C ASP A 163 -10.96 15.88 21.64
N LYS A 164 -11.86 16.84 21.77
CA LYS A 164 -11.80 18.13 21.07
C LYS A 164 -10.59 18.98 21.45
N ARG A 165 -10.12 18.87 22.70
CA ARG A 165 -9.02 19.69 23.21
C ARG A 165 -7.70 19.25 22.67
N SER A 166 -7.40 17.97 22.82
CA SER A 166 -6.14 17.41 22.35
C SER A 166 -6.17 17.00 20.87
N GLN A 167 -7.37 16.82 20.30
CA GLN A 167 -7.61 16.18 18.99
C GLN A 167 -7.05 14.76 18.92
N SER A 168 -6.95 14.11 20.06
CA SER A 168 -6.58 12.70 20.15
C SER A 168 -7.81 11.83 19.95
N SER A 169 -7.67 10.72 19.26
CA SER A 169 -8.78 9.82 18.97
C SER A 169 -8.42 8.36 19.16
N LEU A 170 -9.42 7.56 19.49
CA LEU A 170 -9.35 6.11 19.57
C LEU A 170 -10.53 5.51 18.81
N SER A 171 -10.26 4.53 17.95
CA SER A 171 -11.31 3.82 17.21
C SER A 171 -11.18 2.32 17.41
N LEU A 172 -12.32 1.66 17.61
CA LEU A 172 -12.45 0.21 17.63
C LEU A 172 -13.24 -0.21 16.39
N ASN A 173 -12.66 -1.08 15.56
CA ASN A 173 -13.21 -1.44 14.28
C ASN A 173 -13.47 -2.93 14.18
N LEU A 174 -14.62 -3.29 13.60
CA LEU A 174 -14.87 -4.58 13.02
C LEU A 174 -14.19 -4.62 11.65
N VAL A 175 -13.53 -5.71 11.33
CA VAL A 175 -12.79 -5.90 10.09
C VAL A 175 -13.46 -6.98 9.24
N GLY A 176 -13.74 -6.65 7.99
CA GLY A 176 -14.14 -7.59 6.96
C GLY A 176 -13.01 -7.78 5.95
N LEU A 177 -12.33 -8.93 5.98
CA LEU A 177 -11.30 -9.27 5.00
C LEU A 177 -11.96 -9.51 3.64
N THR A 178 -11.61 -8.73 2.63
CA THR A 178 -12.14 -8.86 1.26
C THR A 178 -11.22 -9.65 0.34
N SER A 179 -9.90 -9.56 0.58
CA SER A 179 -8.90 -10.32 -0.17
C SER A 179 -7.66 -10.57 0.67
N TYR A 180 -7.06 -11.74 0.45
CA TYR A 180 -5.75 -12.08 0.95
C TYR A 180 -5.08 -13.03 -0.03
N PHE A 181 -3.87 -12.69 -0.41
CA PHE A 181 -3.00 -13.47 -1.27
C PHE A 181 -1.55 -13.36 -0.78
N ARG A 182 -0.85 -14.49 -0.73
CA ARG A 182 0.59 -14.58 -0.57
C ARG A 182 1.12 -15.61 -1.56
N GLY A 183 2.07 -15.21 -2.37
CA GLY A 183 2.84 -16.12 -3.23
C GLY A 183 4.30 -16.01 -2.87
N SER A 184 4.99 -17.13 -2.66
CA SER A 184 6.41 -17.15 -2.33
C SER A 184 7.16 -18.17 -3.20
N MET A 185 8.40 -17.85 -3.52
CA MET A 185 9.31 -18.67 -4.32
C MET A 185 10.54 -18.99 -3.49
N GLY A 186 10.92 -20.28 -3.41
CA GLY A 186 12.09 -20.72 -2.66
C GLY A 186 11.89 -20.82 -1.15
N ASP A 187 10.69 -21.21 -0.70
CA ASP A 187 10.34 -21.30 0.74
C ASP A 187 11.16 -22.37 1.49
N ARG A 188 11.33 -23.54 0.92
CA ARG A 188 12.03 -24.71 1.53
C ARG A 188 13.29 -25.06 0.79
N ASN A 189 13.18 -25.17 -0.52
CA ASN A 189 14.27 -25.41 -1.45
C ASN A 189 14.38 -24.20 -2.38
N PRO A 190 15.52 -23.96 -3.04
CA PRO A 190 15.66 -22.90 -4.03
C PRO A 190 14.63 -23.03 -5.14
N MET A 191 14.26 -21.91 -5.76
CA MET A 191 13.52 -21.87 -7.02
C MET A 191 14.46 -21.40 -8.13
N LYS A 192 15.03 -22.38 -8.86
CA LYS A 192 16.08 -22.15 -9.85
C LYS A 192 15.80 -22.91 -11.14
N PHE A 193 16.12 -22.26 -12.25
CA PHE A 193 16.04 -22.85 -13.57
C PHE A 193 17.40 -22.73 -14.25
N TYR A 194 17.86 -23.82 -14.86
CA TYR A 194 19.06 -23.85 -15.69
C TYR A 194 18.68 -24.17 -17.13
N TYR A 195 19.08 -23.32 -18.05
CA TYR A 195 18.93 -23.53 -19.47
C TYR A 195 20.28 -23.97 -20.04
N THR A 196 20.27 -25.02 -20.88
CA THR A 196 21.49 -25.40 -21.61
C THR A 196 21.94 -24.29 -22.56
N GLU A 197 23.22 -24.24 -22.91
CA GLU A 197 23.75 -23.25 -23.85
C GLU A 197 23.03 -23.30 -25.20
N SER A 198 22.69 -24.52 -25.66
CA SER A 198 21.89 -24.74 -26.89
C SER A 198 20.44 -24.32 -26.76
N GLY A 199 19.93 -24.14 -25.53
CA GLY A 199 18.53 -23.79 -25.24
C GLY A 199 17.52 -24.91 -25.47
N ASP A 200 17.99 -26.15 -25.71
CA ASP A 200 17.15 -27.32 -26.01
C ASP A 200 16.68 -28.06 -24.75
N SER A 201 17.31 -27.83 -23.61
CA SER A 201 16.98 -28.50 -22.37
C SER A 201 16.86 -27.51 -21.19
N LEU A 202 15.92 -27.79 -20.30
CA LEU A 202 15.63 -27.01 -19.09
C LEU A 202 15.64 -27.93 -17.87
N TYR A 203 16.42 -27.59 -16.90
CA TYR A 203 16.44 -28.22 -15.59
C TYR A 203 15.89 -27.25 -14.54
N GLY A 204 14.98 -27.71 -13.70
CA GLY A 204 14.35 -26.84 -12.70
C GLY A 204 14.24 -27.47 -11.34
N ILE A 205 14.47 -26.66 -10.32
CA ILE A 205 14.05 -26.90 -8.93
C ILE A 205 12.93 -25.89 -8.66
N CYS A 206 11.73 -26.38 -8.42
CA CYS A 206 10.56 -25.56 -8.14
C CYS A 206 10.15 -25.74 -6.68
N SER A 207 10.34 -24.71 -5.87
CA SER A 207 9.85 -24.64 -4.51
C SER A 207 9.09 -23.35 -4.31
N GLY A 208 7.87 -23.42 -3.75
CA GLY A 208 7.08 -22.25 -3.50
C GLY A 208 5.72 -22.56 -2.90
N ALA A 209 5.01 -21.51 -2.54
CA ALA A 209 3.68 -21.62 -1.98
C ALA A 209 2.77 -20.51 -2.50
N ILE A 210 1.50 -20.82 -2.72
CA ILE A 210 0.42 -19.87 -2.96
C ILE A 210 -0.60 -20.03 -1.84
N GLU A 211 -0.84 -18.98 -1.13
CA GLU A 211 -1.74 -18.91 0.01
C GLU A 211 -2.83 -17.86 -0.23
N ARG A 212 -4.10 -18.21 0.01
CA ARG A 212 -5.22 -17.29 -0.20
C ARG A 212 -6.39 -17.55 0.72
N ALA A 213 -7.16 -16.50 1.03
CA ALA A 213 -8.49 -16.65 1.59
C ALA A 213 -9.46 -17.06 0.47
N ALA A 214 -10.00 -18.29 0.54
CA ALA A 214 -10.68 -18.99 -0.56
C ALA A 214 -12.22 -18.94 -0.46
N SER A 215 -12.79 -18.19 0.51
CA SER A 215 -14.25 -18.03 0.60
C SER A 215 -14.81 -17.40 -0.69
N PRO A 216 -15.91 -17.93 -1.25
CA PRO A 216 -16.58 -17.32 -2.40
C PRO A 216 -17.33 -16.03 -2.04
N ALA A 217 -17.61 -15.80 -0.77
CA ALA A 217 -18.25 -14.58 -0.30
C ALA A 217 -17.33 -13.36 -0.47
N TYR A 218 -17.93 -12.18 -0.61
CA TYR A 218 -17.20 -10.92 -0.68
C TYR A 218 -16.35 -10.70 0.58
N ILE A 219 -16.89 -10.94 1.77
CA ILE A 219 -16.16 -10.98 3.04
C ILE A 219 -15.62 -12.40 3.23
N LYS A 220 -14.31 -12.53 3.18
CA LYS A 220 -13.57 -13.79 3.27
C LYS A 220 -13.06 -14.13 4.67
N GLY A 221 -13.23 -13.22 5.59
CA GLY A 221 -12.86 -13.38 7.00
C GLY A 221 -13.35 -12.19 7.82
N LEU A 222 -13.46 -12.40 9.11
CA LEU A 222 -13.89 -11.38 10.09
C LEU A 222 -12.80 -11.17 11.14
N GLY A 223 -12.70 -9.95 11.65
CA GLY A 223 -11.71 -9.60 12.65
C GLY A 223 -11.99 -8.29 13.36
N MET A 224 -10.98 -7.79 14.03
CA MET A 224 -11.02 -6.54 14.78
C MET A 224 -9.73 -5.77 14.62
N SER A 225 -9.80 -4.44 14.67
CA SER A 225 -8.63 -3.57 14.72
C SER A 225 -8.85 -2.36 15.60
N VAL A 226 -7.74 -1.76 16.03
CA VAL A 226 -7.70 -0.52 16.78
C VAL A 226 -6.90 0.50 16.00
N ASP A 227 -7.45 1.73 15.89
CA ASP A 227 -6.71 2.90 15.44
C ASP A 227 -6.60 3.89 16.59
N PHE A 228 -5.43 4.50 16.71
CA PHE A 228 -5.13 5.43 17.78
C PHE A 228 -4.35 6.62 17.24
N ASP A 229 -4.81 7.83 17.52
CA ASP A 229 -4.12 9.10 17.23
C ASP A 229 -3.95 9.87 18.53
N TYR A 230 -2.72 10.18 18.90
CA TYR A 230 -2.38 10.92 20.11
C TYR A 230 -1.54 12.15 19.80
N ARG A 231 -1.99 13.32 20.26
CA ARG A 231 -1.28 14.58 20.14
C ARG A 231 -0.70 15.01 21.48
N PHE A 232 0.53 15.49 21.44
CA PHE A 232 1.24 15.96 22.62
C PHE A 232 2.20 17.10 22.26
N ASN A 233 2.53 17.92 23.25
CA ASN A 233 3.51 18.98 23.10
C ASN A 233 4.91 18.42 23.39
N ALA A 234 5.81 18.50 22.41
CA ALA A 234 7.13 17.84 22.45
C ALA A 234 8.23 18.68 23.14
N LEU A 235 8.11 20.01 23.17
CA LEU A 235 9.13 20.90 23.76
C LEU A 235 8.45 21.97 24.62
N GLY A 236 9.05 22.23 25.77
CA GLY A 236 8.51 23.05 26.81
C GLY A 236 8.31 24.52 26.46
N GLU A 237 7.52 25.16 27.30
CA GLU A 237 7.06 26.56 27.21
C GLU A 237 8.18 27.61 27.22
N GLU A 238 9.42 27.25 27.57
CA GLU A 238 10.55 28.18 27.74
C GLU A 238 10.94 28.95 26.46
N SER A 239 10.62 28.41 25.27
CA SER A 239 10.92 29.07 23.99
C SER A 239 9.75 29.87 23.40
N GLY A 240 8.58 29.87 24.04
CA GLY A 240 7.36 30.52 23.55
C GLY A 240 6.81 29.88 22.26
N ARG A 241 7.36 28.74 21.82
CA ARG A 241 6.91 28.01 20.64
C ARG A 241 6.51 26.60 21.05
N VAL A 242 5.21 26.34 21.04
CA VAL A 242 4.67 25.00 21.28
C VAL A 242 4.80 24.18 19.99
N HIS A 243 5.61 23.12 20.03
CA HIS A 243 5.70 22.14 18.96
C HIS A 243 4.77 20.97 19.28
N THR A 244 3.63 20.92 18.61
CA THR A 244 2.72 19.79 18.75
C THR A 244 3.16 18.64 17.86
N MET A 245 3.29 17.46 18.45
CA MET A 245 3.57 16.21 17.75
C MET A 245 2.34 15.32 17.75
N GLN A 246 2.21 14.48 16.73
CA GLN A 246 1.17 13.49 16.64
C GLN A 246 1.80 12.10 16.44
N PHE A 247 1.42 11.16 17.30
CA PHE A 247 1.73 9.75 17.17
C PHE A 247 0.46 9.00 16.78
N SER A 248 0.53 8.22 15.71
CA SER A 248 -0.61 7.45 15.19
C SER A 248 -0.26 5.99 15.03
N VAL A 249 -1.19 5.14 15.39
CA VAL A 249 -1.19 3.70 15.10
C VAL A 249 -2.46 3.41 14.31
N SER A 250 -2.34 2.78 13.16
CA SER A 250 -3.51 2.40 12.33
C SER A 250 -3.46 0.92 12.01
N ASN A 251 -4.65 0.30 11.93
CA ASN A 251 -4.84 -1.12 11.57
C ASN A 251 -4.13 -2.10 12.52
N LEU A 252 -3.97 -1.76 13.81
CA LEU A 252 -3.47 -2.72 14.81
C LEU A 252 -4.55 -3.77 15.06
N GLY A 253 -4.43 -4.94 14.39
CA GLY A 253 -5.47 -5.94 14.46
C GLY A 253 -5.21 -7.17 13.62
N PHE A 254 -6.26 -7.97 13.48
CA PHE A 254 -6.24 -9.23 12.77
C PHE A 254 -7.59 -9.52 12.12
N ALA A 255 -7.59 -10.47 11.18
CA ALA A 255 -8.78 -11.11 10.63
C ALA A 255 -8.63 -12.63 10.68
N PHE A 256 -9.73 -13.33 10.91
CA PHE A 256 -9.80 -14.79 10.89
C PHE A 256 -10.55 -15.24 9.63
N SER A 257 -9.91 -16.08 8.82
CA SER A 257 -10.52 -16.72 7.66
C SER A 257 -10.72 -18.20 7.94
N ASN A 258 -11.96 -18.68 7.83
CA ASN A 258 -12.31 -20.09 8.03
C ASN A 258 -12.09 -20.95 6.78
N ARG A 259 -11.85 -20.33 5.64
CA ARG A 259 -11.55 -20.99 4.36
C ARG A 259 -10.25 -20.42 3.79
N TYR A 260 -9.16 -20.99 4.23
CA TYR A 260 -7.83 -20.64 3.79
C TYR A 260 -7.21 -21.82 3.03
N THR A 261 -6.72 -21.56 1.83
CA THR A 261 -6.04 -22.59 1.01
C THR A 261 -4.57 -22.25 0.89
N SER A 262 -3.74 -23.29 1.03
CA SER A 262 -2.31 -23.25 0.75
C SER A 262 -2.02 -24.32 -0.30
N GLN A 263 -1.49 -23.90 -1.44
CA GLN A 263 -0.95 -24.76 -2.48
C GLN A 263 0.56 -24.68 -2.43
N ARG A 264 1.23 -25.81 -2.34
CA ARG A 264 2.70 -25.87 -2.28
C ARG A 264 3.22 -26.74 -3.40
N ILE A 265 4.32 -26.31 -3.98
CA ILE A 265 5.15 -27.05 -4.91
C ILE A 265 6.53 -27.22 -4.30
N ASP A 266 7.09 -28.42 -4.38
CA ASP A 266 8.47 -28.72 -3.97
C ASP A 266 8.96 -29.93 -4.79
N THR A 267 9.52 -29.66 -5.96
CA THR A 267 9.87 -30.68 -6.94
C THR A 267 11.06 -30.26 -7.78
N SER A 268 11.71 -31.22 -8.40
CA SER A 268 12.70 -30.98 -9.45
C SER A 268 12.27 -31.67 -10.72
N PHE A 269 12.58 -31.08 -11.86
CA PHE A 269 12.27 -31.65 -13.17
C PHE A 269 13.39 -31.38 -14.18
N ALA A 270 13.42 -32.21 -15.21
CA ALA A 270 14.23 -32.00 -16.40
C ALA A 270 13.30 -32.06 -17.62
N PHE A 271 13.45 -31.11 -18.53
CA PHE A 271 12.69 -31.03 -19.76
C PHE A 271 13.65 -30.89 -20.94
N GLY A 272 13.66 -31.89 -21.83
CA GLY A 272 14.54 -31.96 -23.00
C GLY A 272 13.86 -31.58 -24.33
N GLY A 273 12.82 -30.73 -24.26
CA GLY A 273 12.02 -30.37 -25.42
C GLY A 273 10.97 -31.41 -25.80
N TYR A 274 10.21 -31.13 -26.86
CA TYR A 274 9.26 -32.05 -27.46
C TYR A 274 9.86 -32.66 -28.72
N THR A 275 9.75 -33.99 -28.86
CA THR A 275 10.04 -34.63 -30.15
C THR A 275 8.86 -34.42 -31.11
N ILE A 276 9.11 -34.61 -32.42
CA ILE A 276 8.07 -34.54 -33.43
C ILE A 276 6.96 -35.55 -33.14
N ASN A 277 7.30 -36.72 -32.58
CA ASN A 277 6.33 -37.71 -32.16
C ASN A 277 5.45 -37.26 -31.02
N ASP A 278 6.01 -36.53 -30.01
CA ASP A 278 5.24 -35.95 -28.91
C ASP A 278 4.26 -34.89 -29.38
N ILE A 279 4.58 -34.19 -30.48
CA ILE A 279 3.68 -33.20 -31.10
C ILE A 279 2.59 -33.90 -31.94
N ILE A 280 2.91 -35.01 -32.60
CA ILE A 280 1.95 -35.78 -33.43
C ILE A 280 1.03 -36.60 -32.57
N ASP A 281 1.53 -37.20 -31.50
CA ASP A 281 0.71 -37.91 -30.49
C ASP A 281 0.00 -36.88 -29.60
N ARG A 282 -1.05 -36.28 -30.18
CA ARG A 282 -1.89 -35.22 -29.55
C ARG A 282 -2.46 -35.57 -28.17
N ASN A 283 -2.38 -36.80 -27.71
CA ASN A 283 -2.84 -37.23 -26.39
C ASN A 283 -1.96 -36.71 -25.23
N GLY A 284 -0.72 -36.21 -25.50
CA GLY A 284 0.17 -35.65 -24.47
C GLY A 284 0.01 -34.14 -24.23
N LEU A 285 -0.09 -33.35 -25.29
CA LEU A 285 -0.01 -31.88 -25.23
C LEU A 285 -1.36 -31.19 -25.07
N LEU A 286 -2.45 -31.77 -25.52
CA LEU A 286 -3.79 -31.17 -25.52
C LEU A 286 -4.85 -32.03 -24.81
N ALA A 287 -4.46 -33.09 -24.11
CA ALA A 287 -5.39 -33.83 -23.29
C ALA A 287 -5.97 -32.89 -22.22
N PRO A 288 -7.30 -32.73 -22.11
CA PRO A 288 -7.94 -32.08 -20.97
C PRO A 288 -7.62 -32.94 -19.75
N GLY A 289 -6.58 -32.57 -18.99
CA GLY A 289 -6.12 -33.34 -17.84
C GLY A 289 -4.62 -33.58 -17.81
N PHE A 290 -3.81 -32.94 -18.65
CA PHE A 290 -2.38 -32.81 -18.39
C PHE A 290 -2.20 -31.88 -17.20
N ALA A 291 -2.63 -32.36 -16.06
CA ALA A 291 -2.54 -31.74 -14.75
C ALA A 291 -1.12 -31.91 -14.20
N PHE A 292 -0.12 -31.39 -14.94
CA PHE A 292 1.22 -31.17 -14.40
C PHE A 292 1.11 -30.45 -13.05
N GLN A 293 0.11 -29.57 -12.94
CA GLN A 293 -0.21 -28.82 -11.73
C GLN A 293 -0.75 -29.70 -10.61
N ASP A 294 -1.62 -30.68 -10.89
CA ASP A 294 -2.29 -31.49 -9.86
C ASP A 294 -1.39 -32.61 -9.30
N SER A 295 -0.41 -33.08 -10.07
CA SER A 295 0.52 -34.12 -9.63
C SER A 295 1.70 -33.58 -8.81
N LEU A 296 2.02 -32.29 -8.92
CA LEU A 296 3.19 -31.67 -8.30
C LEU A 296 2.83 -30.74 -7.12
N THR A 297 1.55 -30.47 -6.90
CA THR A 297 1.13 -29.52 -5.86
C THR A 297 0.38 -30.22 -4.73
N THR A 298 0.76 -29.90 -3.50
CA THR A 298 -0.01 -30.29 -2.32
C THR A 298 -0.98 -29.15 -1.96
N VAL A 299 -2.28 -29.46 -2.01
CA VAL A 299 -3.32 -28.50 -1.61
C VAL A 299 -3.81 -28.82 -0.21
N SER A 300 -3.77 -27.83 0.68
CA SER A 300 -4.35 -27.94 2.01
C SER A 300 -5.36 -26.83 2.24
N SER A 301 -6.44 -27.17 2.92
CA SER A 301 -7.46 -26.21 3.37
C SER A 301 -7.49 -26.16 4.88
N SER A 302 -7.50 -24.96 5.44
CA SER A 302 -7.48 -24.75 6.90
C SER A 302 -8.19 -23.45 7.26
N SER A 303 -8.17 -23.11 8.53
CA SER A 303 -8.47 -21.76 9.01
C SER A 303 -7.18 -21.04 9.38
N LYS A 304 -7.13 -19.71 9.22
CA LYS A 304 -5.92 -18.92 9.54
C LYS A 304 -6.26 -17.56 10.11
N TRP A 305 -5.47 -17.16 11.11
CA TRP A 305 -5.39 -15.79 11.60
C TRP A 305 -4.44 -15.00 10.70
N ILE A 306 -4.90 -13.89 10.20
CA ILE A 306 -4.17 -12.99 9.30
C ILE A 306 -3.99 -11.68 10.04
N LEU A 307 -2.74 -11.31 10.32
CA LEU A 307 -2.42 -10.00 10.90
C LEU A 307 -2.63 -8.91 9.84
N LEU A 308 -3.25 -7.81 10.23
CA LEU A 308 -3.39 -6.65 9.37
C LEU A 308 -2.05 -5.89 9.28
N PRO A 309 -1.77 -5.23 8.15
CA PRO A 309 -0.57 -4.41 8.02
C PRO A 309 -0.72 -3.14 8.86
N MET A 310 -0.21 -3.20 10.09
CA MET A 310 -0.17 -2.08 11.01
C MET A 310 0.72 -0.96 10.47
N THR A 311 0.30 0.30 10.65
CA THR A 311 1.12 1.48 10.34
C THR A 311 1.34 2.29 11.60
N LEU A 312 2.61 2.60 11.88
CA LEU A 312 3.04 3.56 12.90
C LEU A 312 3.46 4.85 12.21
N GLN A 313 3.07 5.98 12.77
CA GLN A 313 3.47 7.29 12.27
C GLN A 313 3.75 8.26 13.43
N LEU A 314 4.81 9.04 13.29
CA LEU A 314 5.13 10.17 14.17
C LEU A 314 5.40 11.38 13.30
N ASN A 315 4.67 12.47 13.51
CA ASN A 315 4.84 13.70 12.74
C ASN A 315 4.59 14.95 13.58
N ASN A 316 5.18 16.07 13.17
CA ASN A 316 4.80 17.34 13.73
C ASN A 316 3.45 17.81 13.17
N VAL A 317 2.76 18.65 13.93
CA VAL A 317 1.48 19.26 13.53
C VAL A 317 1.72 20.68 13.04
N VAL A 318 1.28 20.97 11.83
CA VAL A 318 1.33 22.29 11.19
C VAL A 318 0.04 23.05 11.50
N GLY A 319 0.15 24.12 12.26
CA GLY A 319 -1.01 24.94 12.65
C GLY A 319 -1.50 25.82 11.50
N LEU A 320 -2.70 25.55 10.99
CA LEU A 320 -3.27 26.31 9.86
C LEU A 320 -3.71 27.72 10.23
N GLN A 321 -4.03 27.96 11.49
CA GLN A 321 -4.39 29.30 12.02
C GLN A 321 -3.19 30.06 12.56
N SER A 322 -2.00 29.47 12.53
CA SER A 322 -0.77 30.14 12.96
C SER A 322 -0.50 31.40 12.11
N ASN A 323 -0.03 32.46 12.76
CA ASN A 323 0.42 33.67 12.07
C ASN A 323 1.78 33.50 11.38
N GLN A 324 2.46 32.39 11.57
CA GLN A 324 3.74 32.09 10.94
C GLN A 324 3.55 31.87 9.42
N ILE A 325 4.37 32.54 8.63
CA ILE A 325 4.37 32.38 7.15
C ILE A 325 4.99 31.04 6.78
N LEU A 326 6.06 30.63 7.46
CA LEU A 326 6.77 29.39 7.24
C LEU A 326 6.73 28.53 8.51
N GLN A 327 6.39 27.26 8.35
CA GLN A 327 6.38 26.26 9.42
C GLN A 327 7.14 25.03 8.97
N PRO A 328 7.99 24.43 9.80
CA PRO A 328 8.63 23.16 9.48
C PRO A 328 7.59 22.05 9.38
N THR A 329 7.84 21.09 8.52
CA THR A 329 7.04 19.87 8.34
C THR A 329 7.99 18.70 8.31
N TYR A 330 7.82 17.74 9.22
CA TYR A 330 8.65 16.55 9.29
C TYR A 330 7.91 15.40 9.94
N GLY A 331 8.40 14.19 9.69
CA GLY A 331 7.81 12.99 10.28
C GLY A 331 8.46 11.71 9.83
N PHE A 332 7.94 10.64 10.41
CA PHE A 332 8.36 9.27 10.20
C PHE A 332 7.14 8.37 10.07
N ARG A 333 7.21 7.37 9.18
CA ARG A 333 6.18 6.36 8.99
C ARG A 333 6.82 4.98 8.82
N LEU A 334 6.22 3.96 9.44
CA LEU A 334 6.56 2.57 9.28
C LEU A 334 5.29 1.75 9.05
N THR A 335 5.22 1.01 7.95
CA THR A 335 4.14 0.06 7.65
C THR A 335 4.69 -1.35 7.71
N PHE A 336 4.04 -2.22 8.49
CA PHE A 336 4.49 -3.60 8.69
C PHE A 336 4.03 -4.49 7.54
N ILE A 337 4.69 -4.32 6.40
CA ILE A 337 4.57 -5.19 5.23
C ILE A 337 5.96 -5.41 4.63
N GLN A 338 6.13 -6.54 3.97
CA GLN A 338 7.42 -6.88 3.36
C GLN A 338 7.87 -5.81 2.36
N GLY A 339 9.16 -5.46 2.42
CA GLY A 339 9.78 -4.51 1.49
C GLY A 339 9.46 -3.04 1.75
N PHE A 340 8.64 -2.70 2.76
CA PHE A 340 8.44 -1.30 3.15
C PHE A 340 9.61 -0.83 4.02
N ILE A 341 10.36 0.14 3.51
CA ILE A 341 11.46 0.79 4.23
C ILE A 341 10.88 1.90 5.11
N PRO A 342 11.36 2.09 6.36
CA PRO A 342 10.95 3.23 7.17
C PRO A 342 11.02 4.54 6.36
N HIS A 343 9.90 5.25 6.28
CA HIS A 343 9.76 6.45 5.48
C HIS A 343 9.94 7.67 6.36
N VAL A 344 10.95 8.48 6.07
CA VAL A 344 11.24 9.75 6.75
C VAL A 344 11.07 10.91 5.78
N TYR A 345 10.59 12.04 6.26
CA TYR A 345 10.42 13.25 5.46
C TYR A 345 10.66 14.51 6.28
N ALA A 346 11.17 15.54 5.63
CA ALA A 346 11.33 16.85 6.19
C ALA A 346 11.21 17.95 5.12
N GLY A 347 10.67 19.10 5.51
CA GLY A 347 10.45 20.22 4.60
C GLY A 347 9.78 21.40 5.27
N LEU A 348 9.11 22.20 4.48
CA LEU A 348 8.48 23.44 4.89
C LEU A 348 7.04 23.52 4.38
N ASN A 349 6.21 24.15 5.20
CA ASN A 349 4.88 24.60 4.83
C ASN A 349 4.85 26.12 4.81
N ALA A 350 4.40 26.72 3.70
CA ALA A 350 4.26 28.15 3.52
C ALA A 350 2.78 28.54 3.47
N ARG A 351 2.39 29.55 4.24
CA ARG A 351 1.10 30.20 4.08
C ARG A 351 1.19 31.21 2.93
N VAL A 352 0.60 30.87 1.78
CA VAL A 352 0.64 31.70 0.57
C VAL A 352 -0.28 32.93 0.70
N VAL A 353 -1.51 32.69 1.12
CA VAL A 353 -2.51 33.72 1.48
C VAL A 353 -3.32 33.21 2.65
N LYS A 354 -4.20 34.06 3.21
CA LYS A 354 -5.09 33.64 4.29
C LYS A 354 -5.96 32.45 3.85
N GLY A 355 -5.79 31.33 4.54
CA GLY A 355 -6.52 30.11 4.26
C GLY A 355 -5.93 29.22 3.18
N LEU A 356 -4.84 29.58 2.50
CA LEU A 356 -4.17 28.76 1.49
C LEU A 356 -2.74 28.46 1.93
N HIS A 357 -2.41 27.21 2.04
CA HIS A 357 -1.11 26.70 2.42
C HIS A 357 -0.52 25.81 1.33
N PHE A 358 0.77 25.95 1.11
CA PHE A 358 1.57 25.11 0.22
C PHE A 358 2.68 24.44 1.00
N GLY A 359 2.75 23.12 0.97
CA GLY A 359 3.81 22.35 1.62
C GLY A 359 4.69 21.65 0.62
N MET A 360 5.98 21.55 0.93
CA MET A 360 6.98 20.83 0.15
C MET A 360 7.97 20.15 1.08
N CYS A 361 8.21 18.86 0.87
CA CYS A 361 9.14 18.04 1.65
C CYS A 361 9.98 17.15 0.74
N ALA A 362 11.22 16.93 1.13
CA ALA A 362 12.02 15.82 0.65
C ALA A 362 11.76 14.60 1.54
N SER A 363 11.70 13.42 0.96
CA SER A 363 11.49 12.18 1.70
C SER A 363 12.30 11.02 1.15
N TYR A 364 12.53 10.03 2.01
CA TYR A 364 13.21 8.79 1.67
C TYR A 364 12.53 7.60 2.34
N GLY A 365 12.40 6.49 1.63
CA GLY A 365 11.78 5.26 2.14
C GLY A 365 10.41 4.95 1.53
N GLY A 366 9.61 4.14 2.21
CA GLY A 366 8.42 3.54 1.64
C GLY A 366 8.79 2.38 0.71
N PHE A 367 8.11 2.25 -0.42
CA PHE A 367 8.47 1.27 -1.46
C PHE A 367 9.45 1.81 -2.51
N SER A 368 9.63 3.13 -2.56
CA SER A 368 10.56 3.81 -3.47
C SER A 368 11.55 4.66 -2.66
N GLY A 369 12.75 4.89 -3.15
CA GLY A 369 13.78 5.64 -2.44
C GLY A 369 13.45 7.12 -2.22
N PHE A 370 14.24 8.03 -2.81
CA PHE A 370 14.05 9.47 -2.70
C PHE A 370 12.79 9.95 -3.44
N LYS A 371 11.99 10.81 -2.77
CA LYS A 371 10.76 11.41 -3.32
C LYS A 371 10.66 12.88 -2.93
N LEU A 372 9.95 13.64 -3.75
CA LEU A 372 9.55 15.01 -3.46
C LEU A 372 8.04 15.03 -3.19
N ASN A 373 7.67 15.39 -1.98
CA ASN A 373 6.29 15.47 -1.52
C ASN A 373 5.79 16.90 -1.63
N THR A 374 4.55 17.08 -2.08
CA THR A 374 3.90 18.39 -2.13
C THR A 374 2.48 18.32 -1.64
N SER A 375 1.98 19.42 -1.11
CA SER A 375 0.60 19.57 -0.68
C SER A 375 0.08 20.98 -0.93
N LEU A 376 -1.19 21.05 -1.27
CA LEU A 376 -1.95 22.30 -1.34
C LEU A 376 -3.18 22.15 -0.45
N VAL A 377 -3.32 23.07 0.49
CA VAL A 377 -4.34 23.03 1.52
C VAL A 377 -5.10 24.35 1.53
N TYR A 378 -6.40 24.28 1.33
CA TYR A 378 -7.30 25.41 1.45
C TYR A 378 -8.26 25.21 2.61
N HIS A 379 -8.40 26.21 3.46
CA HIS A 379 -9.39 26.20 4.53
C HIS A 379 -10.14 27.52 4.62
N ARG A 380 -11.43 27.44 4.84
CA ARG A 380 -12.30 28.59 5.07
C ARG A 380 -13.42 28.21 6.03
N SER A 381 -13.49 28.91 7.17
CA SER A 381 -14.52 28.71 8.18
C SER A 381 -14.70 27.23 8.55
N LYS A 382 -15.77 26.60 8.09
CA LYS A 382 -16.19 25.22 8.40
C LYS A 382 -15.73 24.19 7.37
N PHE A 383 -15.07 24.62 6.32
CA PHE A 383 -14.69 23.76 5.20
C PHE A 383 -13.19 23.76 4.99
N TYR A 384 -12.65 22.58 4.71
CA TYR A 384 -11.26 22.35 4.51
C TYR A 384 -11.03 21.31 3.41
N VAL A 385 -10.11 21.60 2.51
CA VAL A 385 -9.69 20.71 1.41
C VAL A 385 -8.18 20.69 1.33
N GLY A 386 -7.60 19.49 1.37
CA GLY A 386 -6.19 19.27 1.11
C GLY A 386 -6.01 18.29 -0.04
N ILE A 387 -5.13 18.62 -0.97
CA ILE A 387 -4.67 17.73 -2.04
C ILE A 387 -3.16 17.63 -1.91
N GLY A 388 -2.59 16.45 -2.09
CA GLY A 388 -1.15 16.24 -1.99
C GLY A 388 -0.66 15.07 -2.81
N SER A 389 0.65 15.04 -3.01
CA SER A 389 1.38 13.93 -3.60
C SER A 389 2.62 13.64 -2.77
N ASP A 390 2.80 12.39 -2.36
CA ASP A 390 4.03 11.95 -1.71
C ASP A 390 5.12 11.58 -2.73
N ASN A 391 4.84 11.70 -4.03
CA ASN A 391 5.80 11.55 -5.11
C ASN A 391 5.42 12.44 -6.31
N LEU A 392 5.70 13.73 -6.19
CA LEU A 392 5.39 14.73 -7.23
C LEU A 392 6.08 14.40 -8.56
N LEU A 393 7.36 14.02 -8.51
CA LEU A 393 8.12 13.69 -9.70
C LEU A 393 7.49 12.53 -10.47
N GLY A 394 6.90 11.59 -9.77
CA GLY A 394 6.22 10.44 -10.37
C GLY A 394 5.00 10.81 -11.21
N LEU A 395 4.32 11.91 -10.92
CA LEU A 395 3.17 12.35 -11.70
C LEU A 395 3.57 12.80 -13.12
N PHE A 396 4.75 13.39 -13.25
CA PHE A 396 5.22 14.04 -14.48
C PHE A 396 6.32 13.27 -15.22
N SER A 397 7.04 12.35 -14.55
CA SER A 397 8.20 11.67 -15.12
C SER A 397 7.97 10.17 -15.27
N ASN A 398 8.33 9.64 -16.43
CA ASN A 398 8.40 8.19 -16.69
C ASN A 398 9.65 7.54 -16.06
N ARG A 399 10.67 8.32 -15.71
CA ARG A 399 11.88 7.85 -15.04
C ARG A 399 11.75 7.81 -13.51
N ALA A 400 10.65 8.27 -12.96
CA ALA A 400 10.40 8.18 -11.51
C ALA A 400 9.94 6.77 -11.12
N PHE A 401 10.14 6.43 -9.84
CA PHE A 401 9.87 5.09 -9.28
C PHE A 401 8.55 5.04 -8.53
N GLY A 402 7.45 5.43 -9.16
CA GLY A 402 6.12 5.37 -8.58
C GLY A 402 5.35 6.69 -8.66
N GLN A 403 4.11 6.66 -8.16
CA GLN A 403 3.21 7.82 -8.08
C GLN A 403 2.44 7.78 -6.78
N ALA A 404 2.08 8.94 -6.27
CA ALA A 404 1.21 9.06 -5.12
C ALA A 404 0.25 10.24 -5.32
N LEU A 405 -1.00 10.04 -4.96
CA LEU A 405 -2.02 11.09 -4.93
C LEU A 405 -2.81 10.99 -3.63
N SER A 406 -3.26 12.13 -3.13
CA SER A 406 -3.97 12.22 -1.86
C SER A 406 -4.95 13.38 -1.80
N ILE A 407 -6.02 13.18 -1.05
CA ILE A 407 -7.01 14.20 -0.74
C ILE A 407 -7.43 14.12 0.73
N ARG A 408 -7.72 15.20 1.36
CA ARG A 408 -8.30 15.26 2.70
C ARG A 408 -9.36 16.33 2.75
N LEU A 409 -10.54 15.94 3.19
CA LEU A 409 -11.68 16.84 3.32
C LEU A 409 -12.14 16.86 4.78
N ARG A 410 -12.49 18.04 5.26
CA ARG A 410 -13.20 18.23 6.52
C ARG A 410 -14.35 19.18 6.33
N CYS A 411 -15.47 18.85 6.94
CA CYS A 411 -16.64 19.71 7.03
C CYS A 411 -17.15 19.73 8.47
N ASP A 412 -17.24 20.93 9.04
CA ASP A 412 -17.88 21.18 10.33
C ASP A 412 -19.34 21.59 10.08
N ILE A 413 -20.28 20.79 10.60
CA ILE A 413 -21.73 20.92 10.37
C ILE A 413 -22.40 21.57 11.56
#